data_1dc193bd1328e39f68705117d7747132
#
_entry.id   1dc193bd1328e39f68705117d7747132
#
_cell.length_a   1.000
_cell.length_b   1.000
_cell.length_c   1.000
_cell.angle_alpha   90.00
_cell.angle_beta   90.00
_cell.angle_gamma   90.00
#
_symmetry.space_group_name_H-M   'P 1'
#
loop_
_entity.id
_entity.type
_entity.pdbx_description
1 polymer ?
#
loop_
_entity_poly.entity_id
_entity_poly.type
_entity_poly.pdbx_seq_one_letter_code
_entity_poly.pdbx_strand_id
1 'polypeptide(L)'
;AMEYTNRREFCVACHSMAKPYEEYKQSVHYQNRTGVRAICSDCHVPKEWGYKMIRKIQASNELLHKVLGSIDTPQKFNAKRLELAQHEWDRMKGNDSRECRNCHNFASMDYSEQNRRASATHQQAFNQGKTCIDCHKGIAHTLPAIEQNIGAPKPDSQPAPATPPAKAN
;
A
#
# COMPACT_ATOMS: atom_id res chain seq x y z
N ALA A 1 -25.44 -9.33 -2.13
CA ALA A 1 -24.22 -10.10 -1.80
C ALA A 1 -22.95 -9.31 -2.11
N MET A 2 -22.79 -8.70 -3.30
CA MET A 2 -21.55 -8.02 -3.74
C MET A 2 -21.13 -6.86 -2.85
N GLU A 3 -22.03 -5.98 -2.46
CA GLU A 3 -21.72 -4.84 -1.57
C GLU A 3 -21.33 -5.30 -0.16
N TYR A 4 -21.92 -6.36 0.33
CA TYR A 4 -21.55 -6.94 1.63
C TYR A 4 -20.09 -7.41 1.65
N THR A 5 -19.64 -8.08 0.58
CA THR A 5 -18.25 -8.57 0.47
C THR A 5 -17.21 -7.48 0.17
N ASN A 6 -17.64 -6.23 -0.01
CA ASN A 6 -16.75 -5.07 -0.11
C ASN A 6 -16.58 -4.33 1.23
N ARG A 7 -17.36 -4.67 2.23
CA ARG A 7 -17.25 -4.03 3.55
C ARG A 7 -15.97 -4.46 4.26
N ARG A 8 -15.40 -3.53 5.00
CA ARG A 8 -14.21 -3.79 5.82
C ARG A 8 -14.41 -4.99 6.76
N GLU A 9 -15.57 -5.07 7.40
CA GLU A 9 -15.94 -6.11 8.36
C GLU A 9 -15.84 -7.52 7.74
N PHE A 10 -16.21 -7.65 6.48
CA PHE A 10 -16.06 -8.91 5.74
C PHE A 10 -14.58 -9.28 5.56
N CYS A 11 -13.75 -8.32 5.15
CA CYS A 11 -12.32 -8.57 4.92
C CYS A 11 -11.59 -8.96 6.21
N VAL A 12 -11.84 -8.24 7.31
CA VAL A 12 -11.16 -8.46 8.60
C VAL A 12 -11.72 -9.63 9.41
N ALA A 13 -12.80 -10.27 8.98
CA ALA A 13 -13.32 -11.48 9.60
C ALA A 13 -12.32 -12.68 9.53
N CYS A 14 -11.34 -12.61 8.62
CA CYS A 14 -10.29 -13.61 8.52
C CYS A 14 -9.08 -13.24 9.37
N HIS A 15 -8.57 -14.17 10.17
CA HIS A 15 -7.39 -13.97 11.03
C HIS A 15 -6.15 -13.52 10.26
N SER A 16 -5.95 -14.02 9.04
CA SER A 16 -4.83 -13.61 8.16
C SER A 16 -4.87 -12.12 7.80
N MET A 17 -6.04 -11.48 7.88
CA MET A 17 -6.20 -10.05 7.62
C MET A 17 -5.95 -9.16 8.85
N ALA A 18 -5.78 -9.74 10.04
CA ALA A 18 -5.54 -8.96 11.26
C ALA A 18 -4.27 -8.12 11.16
N LYS A 19 -3.15 -8.71 10.73
CA LYS A 19 -1.87 -8.01 10.59
C LYS A 19 -1.93 -6.90 9.53
N PRO A 20 -2.37 -7.13 8.28
CA PRO A 20 -2.57 -6.07 7.30
C PRO A 20 -3.50 -4.96 7.79
N TYR A 21 -4.54 -5.29 8.54
CA TYR A 21 -5.46 -4.30 9.07
C TYR A 21 -4.82 -3.39 10.15
N GLU A 22 -4.02 -3.97 11.06
CA GLU A 22 -3.29 -3.17 12.04
C GLU A 22 -2.30 -2.19 11.37
N GLU A 23 -1.60 -2.64 10.34
CA GLU A 23 -0.70 -1.79 9.56
C GLU A 23 -1.45 -0.68 8.83
N TYR A 24 -2.58 -1.03 8.19
CA TYR A 24 -3.44 -0.05 7.52
C TYR A 24 -3.93 1.04 8.48
N LYS A 25 -4.26 0.71 9.73
CA LYS A 25 -4.70 1.70 10.74
C LYS A 25 -3.64 2.79 11.05
N GLN A 26 -2.38 2.52 10.76
CA GLN A 26 -1.28 3.47 10.94
C GLN A 26 -1.00 4.32 9.70
N SER A 27 -1.71 4.08 8.60
CA SER A 27 -1.50 4.77 7.34
C SER A 27 -2.30 6.07 7.22
N VAL A 28 -1.82 6.97 6.35
CA VAL A 28 -2.55 8.21 5.98
C VAL A 28 -3.88 7.92 5.26
N HIS A 29 -4.07 6.71 4.73
CA HIS A 29 -5.32 6.30 4.11
C HIS A 29 -6.39 5.88 5.14
N TYR A 30 -5.97 5.56 6.35
CA TYR A 30 -6.89 5.31 7.46
C TYR A 30 -7.29 6.60 8.17
N GLN A 31 -6.33 7.48 8.46
CA GLN A 31 -6.55 8.72 9.16
C GLN A 31 -5.65 9.83 8.61
N ASN A 32 -6.25 10.94 8.21
CA ASN A 32 -5.54 12.08 7.63
C ASN A 32 -6.29 13.39 7.92
N ARG A 33 -5.65 14.51 7.57
CA ARG A 33 -6.20 15.87 7.80
C ARG A 33 -7.48 16.17 7.02
N THR A 34 -7.75 15.45 5.93
CA THR A 34 -8.94 15.71 5.09
C THR A 34 -10.19 14.98 5.58
N GLY A 35 -10.03 14.01 6.50
CA GLY A 35 -11.12 13.17 6.99
C GLY A 35 -11.61 12.11 6.00
N VAL A 36 -11.02 12.02 4.81
CA VAL A 36 -11.36 11.00 3.81
C VAL A 36 -10.63 9.71 4.13
N ARG A 37 -11.37 8.64 4.40
CA ARG A 37 -10.81 7.31 4.67
C ARG A 37 -11.08 6.38 3.49
N ALA A 38 -10.02 5.83 2.92
CA ALA A 38 -10.13 4.73 1.96
C ALA A 38 -10.40 3.42 2.72
N ILE A 39 -11.30 2.57 2.23
CA ILE A 39 -11.51 1.23 2.79
C ILE A 39 -10.78 0.18 1.94
N CYS A 40 -10.67 -1.05 2.45
CA CYS A 40 -9.92 -2.13 1.79
C CYS A 40 -10.31 -2.30 0.31
N SER A 41 -11.62 -2.26 0.03
CA SER A 41 -12.14 -2.41 -1.34
C SER A 41 -11.83 -1.23 -2.26
N ASP A 42 -11.52 -0.03 -1.74
CA ASP A 42 -11.16 1.11 -2.60
C ASP A 42 -9.82 0.90 -3.32
N CYS A 43 -8.92 0.12 -2.70
CA CYS A 43 -7.61 -0.22 -3.26
C CYS A 43 -7.58 -1.62 -3.91
N HIS A 44 -8.35 -2.58 -3.36
CA HIS A 44 -8.26 -3.98 -3.74
C HIS A 44 -9.38 -4.49 -4.65
N VAL A 45 -10.43 -3.69 -4.87
CA VAL A 45 -11.59 -4.10 -5.68
C VAL A 45 -11.95 -2.99 -6.66
N PRO A 46 -11.86 -3.24 -7.97
CA PRO A 46 -12.28 -2.27 -8.98
C PRO A 46 -13.71 -1.80 -8.80
N LYS A 47 -13.98 -0.53 -9.12
CA LYS A 47 -15.33 0.04 -9.06
C LYS A 47 -16.20 -0.41 -10.23
N GLU A 48 -15.61 -0.53 -11.43
CA GLU A 48 -16.30 -0.95 -12.64
C GLU A 48 -16.76 -2.41 -12.55
N TRP A 49 -17.99 -2.66 -12.94
CA TRP A 49 -18.66 -3.94 -12.73
C TRP A 49 -17.91 -5.13 -13.33
N GLY A 50 -17.43 -5.05 -14.56
CA GLY A 50 -16.74 -6.14 -15.24
C GLY A 50 -15.44 -6.54 -14.53
N TYR A 51 -14.60 -5.58 -14.23
CA TYR A 51 -13.34 -5.81 -13.49
C TYR A 51 -13.61 -6.26 -12.05
N LYS A 52 -14.66 -5.75 -11.42
CA LYS A 52 -15.10 -6.18 -10.09
C LYS A 52 -15.44 -7.67 -10.09
N MET A 53 -16.16 -8.16 -11.09
CA MET A 53 -16.50 -9.58 -11.23
C MET A 53 -15.25 -10.44 -11.39
N ILE A 54 -14.35 -10.07 -12.28
CA ILE A 54 -13.07 -10.77 -12.46
C ILE A 54 -12.30 -10.83 -11.14
N ARG A 55 -12.18 -9.72 -10.43
CA ARG A 55 -11.48 -9.67 -9.13
C ARG A 55 -12.16 -10.57 -8.09
N LYS A 56 -13.49 -10.64 -8.05
CA LYS A 56 -14.21 -11.53 -7.13
C LYS A 56 -13.98 -13.01 -7.45
N ILE A 57 -13.91 -13.38 -8.71
CA ILE A 57 -13.57 -14.75 -9.12
C ILE A 57 -12.12 -15.08 -8.68
N GLN A 58 -11.17 -14.17 -8.89
CA GLN A 58 -9.80 -14.34 -8.40
C GLN A 58 -9.74 -14.47 -6.88
N ALA A 59 -10.51 -13.67 -6.15
CA ALA A 59 -10.59 -13.74 -4.68
C ALA A 59 -11.17 -15.07 -4.17
N SER A 60 -11.94 -15.80 -4.98
CA SER A 60 -12.41 -17.15 -4.62
C SER A 60 -11.24 -18.12 -4.46
N ASN A 61 -10.17 -17.96 -5.24
CA ASN A 61 -8.95 -18.75 -5.08
C ASN A 61 -8.23 -18.42 -3.75
N GLU A 62 -8.19 -17.15 -3.36
CA GLU A 62 -7.63 -16.72 -2.07
C GLU A 62 -8.40 -17.35 -0.90
N LEU A 63 -9.73 -17.40 -1.01
CA LEU A 63 -10.59 -18.08 -0.03
C LEU A 63 -10.33 -19.59 0.02
N LEU A 64 -10.14 -20.24 -1.12
CA LEU A 64 -9.78 -21.65 -1.19
C LEU A 64 -8.44 -21.91 -0.46
N HIS A 65 -7.42 -21.12 -0.70
CA HIS A 65 -6.14 -21.22 0.00
C HIS A 65 -6.26 -21.00 1.51
N LYS A 66 -7.21 -20.18 1.94
CA LYS A 66 -7.55 -20.01 3.36
C LYS A 66 -8.13 -21.32 3.93
N VAL A 67 -9.10 -21.93 3.23
CA VAL A 67 -9.73 -23.20 3.65
C VAL A 67 -8.71 -24.35 3.68
N LEU A 68 -7.80 -24.38 2.71
CA LEU A 68 -6.72 -25.38 2.64
C LEU A 68 -5.61 -25.14 3.68
N GLY A 69 -5.68 -24.06 4.47
CA GLY A 69 -4.75 -23.78 5.55
C GLY A 69 -3.35 -23.31 5.10
N SER A 70 -3.20 -22.82 3.86
CA SER A 70 -1.88 -22.37 3.37
C SER A 70 -1.45 -21.00 3.90
N ILE A 71 -2.37 -20.21 4.45
CA ILE A 71 -2.15 -18.89 5.05
C ILE A 71 -2.94 -18.69 6.35
N ASP A 72 -3.26 -19.78 7.05
CA ASP A 72 -4.14 -19.79 8.22
C ASP A 72 -3.47 -19.33 9.51
N THR A 73 -2.15 -19.29 9.56
CA THR A 73 -1.38 -18.81 10.73
C THR A 73 -0.55 -17.57 10.39
N PRO A 74 -0.23 -16.71 11.39
CA PRO A 74 0.64 -15.56 11.21
C PRO A 74 2.01 -15.93 10.61
N GLN A 75 2.57 -17.08 10.98
CA GLN A 75 3.85 -17.56 10.48
C GLN A 75 3.76 -17.91 8.99
N LYS A 76 2.75 -18.65 8.57
CA LYS A 76 2.52 -18.99 7.16
C LYS A 76 2.24 -17.75 6.32
N PHE A 77 1.44 -16.82 6.84
CA PHE A 77 1.19 -15.54 6.20
C PHE A 77 2.48 -14.74 5.99
N ASN A 78 3.31 -14.59 7.04
CA ASN A 78 4.56 -13.86 6.96
C ASN A 78 5.57 -14.52 5.99
N ALA A 79 5.62 -15.85 5.93
CA ALA A 79 6.47 -16.57 5.00
C ALA A 79 6.10 -16.32 3.52
N LYS A 80 4.81 -16.08 3.24
CA LYS A 80 4.30 -15.78 1.89
C LYS A 80 4.11 -14.29 1.61
N ARG A 81 4.45 -13.43 2.56
CA ARG A 81 4.11 -12.00 2.49
C ARG A 81 4.69 -11.31 1.26
N LEU A 82 5.94 -11.60 0.90
CA LEU A 82 6.58 -11.02 -0.29
C LEU A 82 5.88 -11.49 -1.57
N GLU A 83 5.59 -12.77 -1.68
CA GLU A 83 4.85 -13.34 -2.83
C GLU A 83 3.49 -12.69 -2.99
N LEU A 84 2.72 -12.58 -1.89
CA LEU A 84 1.40 -11.94 -1.89
C LEU A 84 1.48 -10.45 -2.26
N ALA A 85 2.48 -9.75 -1.74
CA ALA A 85 2.70 -8.34 -2.06
C ALA A 85 3.08 -8.16 -3.53
N GLN A 86 3.95 -9.04 -4.08
CA GLN A 86 4.36 -8.98 -5.48
C GLN A 86 3.17 -9.19 -6.42
N HIS A 87 2.32 -10.20 -6.16
CA HIS A 87 1.10 -10.41 -6.94
C HIS A 87 0.20 -9.18 -6.97
N GLU A 88 0.06 -8.49 -5.83
CA GLU A 88 -0.78 -7.30 -5.76
C GLU A 88 -0.15 -6.10 -6.46
N TRP A 89 1.17 -5.91 -6.34
CA TRP A 89 1.88 -4.86 -7.07
C TRP A 89 1.82 -5.07 -8.58
N ASP A 90 2.00 -6.29 -9.05
CA ASP A 90 1.91 -6.64 -10.47
C ASP A 90 0.50 -6.41 -11.02
N ARG A 91 -0.54 -6.75 -10.24
CA ARG A 91 -1.93 -6.46 -10.58
C ARG A 91 -2.18 -4.94 -10.70
N MET A 92 -1.73 -4.17 -9.72
CA MET A 92 -1.88 -2.71 -9.71
C MET A 92 -1.07 -2.05 -10.83
N LYS A 93 0.10 -2.57 -11.13
CA LYS A 93 0.91 -2.10 -12.25
C LYS A 93 0.24 -2.41 -13.58
N GLY A 94 -0.24 -3.63 -13.77
CA GLY A 94 -0.91 -4.07 -15.01
C GLY A 94 -2.21 -3.34 -15.33
N ASN A 95 -2.85 -2.71 -14.33
CA ASN A 95 -4.07 -1.91 -14.51
C ASN A 95 -3.82 -0.39 -14.41
N ASP A 96 -2.56 0.05 -14.51
CA ASP A 96 -2.16 1.45 -14.39
C ASP A 96 -2.58 2.10 -13.06
N SER A 97 -2.51 1.35 -11.97
CA SER A 97 -2.89 1.80 -10.63
C SER A 97 -4.31 2.43 -10.60
N ARG A 98 -5.24 1.83 -11.32
CA ARG A 98 -6.62 2.33 -11.51
C ARG A 98 -7.30 2.69 -10.21
N GLU A 99 -7.17 1.86 -9.20
CA GLU A 99 -7.81 2.07 -7.90
C GLU A 99 -7.30 3.35 -7.22
N CYS A 100 -6.01 3.67 -7.37
CA CYS A 100 -5.43 4.92 -6.86
C CYS A 100 -6.02 6.14 -7.58
N ARG A 101 -6.21 6.03 -8.91
CA ARG A 101 -6.75 7.09 -9.76
C ARG A 101 -8.21 7.42 -9.48
N ASN A 102 -8.94 6.57 -8.77
CA ASN A 102 -10.30 6.87 -8.31
C ASN A 102 -10.37 8.06 -7.35
N CYS A 103 -9.27 8.36 -6.65
CA CYS A 103 -9.16 9.48 -5.72
C CYS A 103 -8.02 10.44 -6.07
N HIS A 104 -6.93 9.93 -6.67
CA HIS A 104 -5.76 10.70 -7.06
C HIS A 104 -5.76 10.93 -8.59
N ASN A 105 -6.39 12.00 -9.04
CA ASN A 105 -6.44 12.36 -10.45
C ASN A 105 -5.24 13.24 -10.82
N PHE A 106 -4.40 12.78 -11.75
CA PHE A 106 -3.20 13.52 -12.19
C PHE A 106 -3.51 14.84 -12.89
N ALA A 107 -4.59 14.89 -13.67
CA ALA A 107 -4.96 16.10 -14.38
C ALA A 107 -5.37 17.26 -13.45
N SER A 108 -5.75 16.92 -12.21
CA SER A 108 -6.12 17.89 -11.17
C SER A 108 -5.12 18.00 -10.03
N MET A 109 -3.94 17.35 -10.13
CA MET A 109 -2.88 17.52 -9.15
C MET A 109 -2.19 18.87 -9.32
N ASP A 110 -2.16 19.65 -8.25
CA ASP A 110 -1.33 20.85 -8.19
C ASP A 110 0.10 20.49 -7.79
N TYR A 111 0.99 20.50 -8.77
CA TYR A 111 2.39 20.19 -8.56
C TYR A 111 3.14 21.29 -7.80
N SER A 112 2.61 22.51 -7.74
CA SER A 112 3.22 23.62 -7.00
C SER A 112 3.04 23.46 -5.48
N GLU A 113 2.00 22.77 -5.04
CA GLU A 113 1.75 22.43 -3.64
C GLU A 113 2.55 21.23 -3.14
N GLN A 114 3.19 20.50 -4.05
CA GLN A 114 4.07 19.40 -3.69
C GLN A 114 5.47 19.90 -3.35
N ASN A 115 6.18 19.17 -2.48
CA ASN A 115 7.58 19.48 -2.30
C ASN A 115 8.34 19.33 -3.63
N ARG A 116 9.43 20.12 -3.80
CA ARG A 116 10.15 20.24 -5.06
C ARG A 116 10.60 18.91 -5.67
N ARG A 117 11.04 17.99 -4.81
CA ARG A 117 11.49 16.66 -5.25
C ARG A 117 10.29 15.81 -5.74
N ALA A 118 9.20 15.80 -5.00
CA ALA A 118 8.01 15.04 -5.39
C ALA A 118 7.41 15.56 -6.69
N SER A 119 7.27 16.88 -6.84
CA SER A 119 6.79 17.54 -8.05
C SER A 119 7.60 17.13 -9.29
N ALA A 120 8.92 17.25 -9.23
CA ALA A 120 9.78 16.87 -10.35
C ALA A 120 9.72 15.37 -10.66
N THR A 121 9.72 14.52 -9.60
CA THR A 121 9.67 13.07 -9.77
C THR A 121 8.35 12.61 -10.38
N HIS A 122 7.21 13.18 -9.96
CA HIS A 122 5.91 12.83 -10.51
C HIS A 122 5.82 13.18 -11.99
N GLN A 123 6.19 14.40 -12.38
CA GLN A 123 6.16 14.82 -13.79
C GLN A 123 7.05 13.94 -14.67
N GLN A 124 8.25 13.62 -14.21
CA GLN A 124 9.15 12.72 -14.93
C GLN A 124 8.59 11.29 -15.02
N ALA A 125 8.06 10.75 -13.93
CA ALA A 125 7.51 9.40 -13.89
C ALA A 125 6.32 9.23 -14.84
N PHE A 126 5.42 10.20 -14.90
CA PHE A 126 4.29 10.17 -15.83
C PHE A 126 4.71 10.23 -17.29
N ASN A 127 5.69 11.07 -17.62
CA ASN A 127 6.27 11.13 -18.97
C ASN A 127 6.95 9.80 -19.36
N GLN A 128 7.39 9.00 -18.41
CA GLN A 128 7.99 7.68 -18.62
C GLN A 128 6.98 6.53 -18.57
N GLY A 129 5.68 6.81 -18.44
CA GLY A 129 4.64 5.79 -18.33
C GLY A 129 4.69 4.95 -17.06
N LYS A 130 5.31 5.47 -15.98
CA LYS A 130 5.30 4.79 -14.68
C LYS A 130 3.95 4.90 -14.00
N THR A 131 3.59 3.84 -13.30
CA THR A 131 2.35 3.78 -12.51
C THR A 131 2.61 4.22 -11.07
N CYS A 132 1.54 4.49 -10.30
CA CYS A 132 1.66 4.90 -8.90
C CYS A 132 2.39 3.83 -8.07
N ILE A 133 2.06 2.56 -8.28
CA ILE A 133 2.62 1.45 -7.49
C ILE A 133 4.10 1.17 -7.81
N ASP A 134 4.63 1.65 -8.92
CA ASP A 134 6.07 1.52 -9.19
C ASP A 134 6.92 2.20 -8.11
N CYS A 135 6.40 3.27 -7.49
CA CYS A 135 7.10 4.05 -6.47
C CYS A 135 6.39 4.02 -5.11
N HIS A 136 5.05 3.94 -5.06
CA HIS A 136 4.24 4.07 -3.85
C HIS A 136 3.89 2.71 -3.23
N LYS A 137 4.86 1.83 -3.07
CA LYS A 137 4.74 0.61 -2.27
C LYS A 137 4.74 0.95 -0.78
N GLY A 138 4.03 0.17 0.03
CA GLY A 138 4.03 0.35 1.49
C GLY A 138 3.18 1.50 2.03
N ILE A 139 2.30 2.11 1.22
CA ILE A 139 1.47 3.26 1.64
C ILE A 139 0.33 2.89 2.60
N ALA A 140 -0.06 1.62 2.64
CA ALA A 140 -1.12 1.12 3.53
C ALA A 140 -0.66 -0.06 4.37
N HIS A 141 0.38 -0.76 3.95
CA HIS A 141 0.91 -1.93 4.65
C HIS A 141 2.43 -1.83 4.74
N THR A 142 3.01 -2.37 5.82
CA THR A 142 4.45 -2.45 5.97
C THR A 142 5.06 -3.29 4.86
N LEU A 143 6.13 -2.82 4.25
CA LEU A 143 6.85 -3.57 3.22
C LEU A 143 7.41 -4.88 3.77
N PRO A 144 7.42 -5.97 2.97
CA PRO A 144 8.18 -7.17 3.31
C PRO A 144 9.67 -6.85 3.54
N ALA A 145 10.32 -7.59 4.44
CA ALA A 145 11.69 -7.29 4.89
C ALA A 145 12.72 -7.19 3.74
N ILE A 146 12.55 -7.96 2.67
CA ILE A 146 13.43 -7.93 1.49
C ILE A 146 13.30 -6.59 0.75
N GLU A 147 12.09 -6.06 0.60
CA GLU A 147 11.87 -4.76 -0.04
C GLU A 147 12.39 -3.60 0.82
N GLN A 148 12.36 -3.73 2.13
CA GLN A 148 12.94 -2.71 3.03
C GLN A 148 14.45 -2.54 2.81
N ASN A 149 15.15 -3.61 2.44
CA ASN A 149 16.60 -3.56 2.18
C ASN A 149 16.97 -3.07 0.79
N ILE A 150 16.05 -3.10 -0.19
CA ILE A 150 16.32 -2.71 -1.58
C ILE A 150 16.00 -1.22 -1.83
N GLY A 151 15.07 -0.64 -1.09
CA GLY A 151 14.51 0.69 -1.37
C GLY A 151 14.71 1.77 -0.30
N ALA A 152 15.26 1.45 0.87
CA ALA A 152 15.52 2.47 1.87
C ALA A 152 16.82 3.22 1.52
N PRO A 153 16.82 4.55 1.33
CA PRO A 153 18.03 5.31 1.47
C PRO A 153 18.60 5.00 2.87
N LYS A 154 19.90 4.65 2.97
CA LYS A 154 20.58 4.56 4.26
C LYS A 154 20.19 5.78 5.09
N PRO A 155 19.81 5.62 6.37
CA PRO A 155 19.65 6.77 7.23
C PRO A 155 20.96 7.53 7.18
N ASP A 156 20.91 8.78 6.69
CA ASP A 156 22.03 9.67 6.76
C ASP A 156 22.54 9.62 8.19
N SER A 157 23.81 9.31 8.35
CA SER A 157 24.50 9.31 9.62
C SER A 157 24.19 10.62 10.33
N GLN A 158 23.37 10.55 11.35
CA GLN A 158 23.15 11.69 12.23
C GLN A 158 24.52 12.16 12.70
N PRO A 159 24.88 13.44 12.51
CA PRO A 159 26.12 13.95 13.07
C PRO A 159 26.07 13.72 14.59
N ALA A 160 27.17 13.21 15.12
CA ALA A 160 27.32 12.96 16.54
C ALA A 160 26.96 14.23 17.34
N PRO A 161 26.26 14.11 18.49
CA PRO A 161 25.92 15.25 19.29
C PRO A 161 27.21 15.99 19.71
N ALA A 162 27.23 17.29 19.45
CA ALA A 162 28.36 18.15 19.80
C ALA A 162 28.62 18.04 21.31
N THR A 163 29.87 17.71 21.66
CA THR A 163 30.36 17.67 23.05
C THR A 163 30.24 19.09 23.64
N PRO A 164 29.61 19.27 24.80
CA PRO A 164 29.51 20.57 25.43
C PRO A 164 30.92 21.07 25.83
N PRO A 165 31.18 22.38 25.74
CA PRO A 165 32.46 22.93 26.09
C PRO A 165 32.79 22.68 27.58
N ALA A 166 34.03 22.30 27.85
CA ALA A 166 34.57 22.13 29.20
C ALA A 166 34.43 23.44 29.99
N LYS A 167 33.88 23.37 31.20
CA LYS A 167 33.86 24.51 32.11
C LYS A 167 35.30 24.87 32.51
N ALA A 168 35.69 26.10 32.14
CA ALA A 168 36.91 26.67 32.64
C ALA A 168 36.75 26.98 34.14
N ASN A 169 37.72 26.53 34.95
CA ASN A 169 37.89 26.93 36.35
C ASN A 169 38.45 28.35 36.41
#